data_ee9ff2143c8be55daad3a9e880fefc6b
#
_entry.id   ee9ff2143c8be55daad3a9e880fefc6b
#
_cell.length_a   1.000
_cell.length_b   1.000
_cell.length_c   1.000
_cell.angle_alpha   90.00
_cell.angle_beta   90.00
_cell.angle_gamma   90.00
#
_symmetry.space_group_name_H-M   'P 1'
#
loop_
_entity.id
_entity.type
_entity.pdbx_description
1 polymer ?
#
loop_
_entity_poly.entity_id
_entity_poly.type
_entity_poly.pdbx_seq_one_letter_code
_entity_poly.pdbx_strand_id
1 'polypeptide(L)'
;MTGLRWATQFCPSAKYILKCDLDTFINLPLLTRFLPIIKGKVRQFMIGHGHEKQLPPVLREGKWAVSDHLYPFDYFPPYLIGHSYAMTSDIVKHLLSVSDFIPLIPAEDAFITGVLARIIRVPRLHFDGFAHDNHVCLPCNIVYNEDITMTKMSLSRLLLLWRQISMDDCLAEELPLIRNQFSNDSVAIGDIFWYSRK
;
A
#
# COMPACT_ATOMS: atom_id res chain seq x y z
N MET A 1 -0.80 -4.25 14.71
CA MET A 1 -1.86 -5.29 14.89
C MET A 1 -3.14 -4.73 15.49
N THR A 2 -3.09 -3.82 16.49
CA THR A 2 -4.30 -3.24 17.15
C THR A 2 -5.30 -2.64 16.14
N GLY A 3 -4.85 -1.86 15.18
CA GLY A 3 -5.71 -1.28 14.16
C GLY A 3 -6.45 -2.33 13.31
N LEU A 4 -5.79 -3.43 12.95
CA LEU A 4 -6.41 -4.53 12.21
C LEU A 4 -7.47 -5.26 13.06
N ARG A 5 -7.20 -5.48 14.36
CA ARG A 5 -8.21 -6.04 15.30
C ARG A 5 -9.42 -5.13 15.39
N TRP A 6 -9.18 -3.83 15.56
CA TRP A 6 -10.24 -2.82 15.61
C TRP A 6 -11.10 -2.82 14.33
N ALA A 7 -10.45 -2.77 13.15
CA ALA A 7 -11.16 -2.78 11.87
C ALA A 7 -12.02 -4.05 11.68
N THR A 8 -11.51 -5.22 12.11
CA THR A 8 -12.28 -6.47 12.04
C THR A 8 -13.51 -6.45 12.94
N GLN A 9 -13.41 -5.81 14.10
CA GLN A 9 -14.48 -5.74 15.08
C GLN A 9 -15.54 -4.69 14.73
N PHE A 10 -15.11 -3.49 14.31
CA PHE A 10 -15.99 -2.33 14.17
C PHE A 10 -16.33 -1.97 12.71
N CYS A 11 -15.62 -2.53 11.74
CA CYS A 11 -15.86 -2.30 10.32
C CYS A 11 -15.99 -3.62 9.52
N PRO A 12 -16.91 -4.54 9.92
CA PRO A 12 -17.00 -5.87 9.32
C PRO A 12 -17.43 -5.85 7.84
N SER A 13 -18.08 -4.77 7.39
CA SER A 13 -18.51 -4.58 6.00
C SER A 13 -17.45 -3.96 5.09
N ALA A 14 -16.33 -3.51 5.64
CA ALA A 14 -15.25 -2.94 4.85
C ALA A 14 -14.67 -4.01 3.91
N LYS A 15 -14.56 -3.68 2.62
CA LYS A 15 -14.00 -4.59 1.59
C LYS A 15 -12.48 -4.52 1.54
N TYR A 16 -11.93 -3.38 1.91
CA TYR A 16 -10.49 -3.09 1.89
C TYR A 16 -10.08 -2.37 3.16
N ILE A 17 -8.83 -2.53 3.54
CA ILE A 17 -8.17 -1.78 4.61
C ILE A 17 -6.98 -1.08 4.00
N LEU A 18 -6.86 0.22 4.26
CA LEU A 18 -5.71 1.04 3.90
C LEU A 18 -4.94 1.38 5.19
N LYS A 19 -3.65 1.10 5.20
CA LYS A 19 -2.70 1.68 6.15
C LYS A 19 -1.98 2.83 5.48
N CYS A 20 -1.85 3.95 6.14
CA CYS A 20 -1.02 5.06 5.69
C CYS A 20 -0.38 5.78 6.89
N ASP A 21 0.74 6.46 6.62
CA ASP A 21 1.38 7.35 7.57
C ASP A 21 0.68 8.72 7.57
N LEU A 22 0.87 9.50 8.64
CA LEU A 22 0.21 10.80 8.82
C LEU A 22 0.69 11.88 7.84
N ASP A 23 1.87 11.71 7.26
CA ASP A 23 2.47 12.58 6.26
C ASP A 23 2.26 12.09 4.82
N THR A 24 1.31 11.18 4.63
CA THR A 24 0.99 10.58 3.34
C THR A 24 -0.35 11.10 2.82
N PHE A 25 -0.32 11.70 1.64
CA PHE A 25 -1.51 12.06 0.90
C PHE A 25 -2.11 10.83 0.22
N ILE A 26 -3.43 10.71 0.24
CA ILE A 26 -4.17 9.61 -0.40
C ILE A 26 -5.19 10.18 -1.37
N ASN A 27 -5.09 9.82 -2.64
CA ASN A 27 -6.12 10.07 -3.64
C ASN A 27 -7.26 9.04 -3.48
N LEU A 28 -8.15 9.30 -2.51
CA LEU A 28 -9.26 8.38 -2.19
C LEU A 28 -10.19 8.11 -3.39
N PRO A 29 -10.57 9.11 -4.20
CA PRO A 29 -11.38 8.86 -5.39
C PRO A 29 -10.72 7.88 -6.38
N LEU A 30 -9.41 8.00 -6.58
CA LEU A 30 -8.65 7.09 -7.44
C LEU A 30 -8.51 5.70 -6.80
N LEU A 31 -8.11 5.64 -5.53
CA LEU A 31 -7.95 4.38 -4.79
C LEU A 31 -9.25 3.56 -4.78
N THR A 32 -10.39 4.20 -4.53
CA THR A 32 -11.70 3.52 -4.46
C THR A 32 -12.16 2.96 -5.81
N ARG A 33 -11.71 3.54 -6.92
CA ARG A 33 -11.93 3.01 -8.28
C ARG A 33 -10.93 1.91 -8.63
N PHE A 34 -9.69 2.05 -8.20
CA PHE A 34 -8.59 1.13 -8.52
C PHE A 34 -8.72 -0.23 -7.81
N LEU A 35 -8.96 -0.26 -6.50
CA LEU A 35 -9.00 -1.50 -5.73
C LEU A 35 -10.02 -2.55 -6.23
N PRO A 36 -11.25 -2.18 -6.65
CA PRO A 36 -12.19 -3.13 -7.26
C PRO A 36 -11.70 -3.76 -8.57
N ILE A 37 -10.95 -3.02 -9.39
CA ILE A 37 -10.35 -3.53 -10.63
C ILE A 37 -9.33 -4.63 -10.30
N ILE A 38 -8.46 -4.37 -9.33
CA ILE A 38 -7.49 -5.37 -8.86
C ILE A 38 -8.21 -6.60 -8.25
N LYS A 39 -9.25 -6.35 -7.44
CA LYS A 39 -10.06 -7.44 -6.84
C LYS A 39 -10.72 -8.33 -7.88
N GLY A 40 -11.09 -7.80 -9.02
CA GLY A 40 -11.61 -8.56 -10.16
C GLY A 40 -10.58 -9.51 -10.78
N LYS A 41 -9.29 -9.19 -10.67
CA LYS A 41 -8.16 -9.99 -11.21
C LYS A 41 -7.54 -10.90 -10.15
N VAL A 42 -7.48 -10.44 -8.90
CA VAL A 42 -6.83 -11.13 -7.77
C VAL A 42 -7.74 -11.11 -6.55
N ARG A 43 -8.21 -12.27 -6.13
CA ARG A 43 -9.22 -12.37 -5.07
C ARG A 43 -8.76 -11.83 -3.73
N GLN A 44 -7.53 -12.16 -3.31
CA GLN A 44 -6.93 -11.76 -2.03
C GLN A 44 -5.55 -11.19 -2.29
N PHE A 45 -5.26 -9.99 -1.79
CA PHE A 45 -4.00 -9.32 -2.04
C PHE A 45 -3.68 -8.26 -0.99
N MET A 46 -2.40 -7.91 -0.94
CA MET A 46 -1.90 -6.64 -0.44
C MET A 46 -1.28 -5.88 -1.61
N ILE A 47 -1.42 -4.55 -1.65
CA ILE A 47 -0.89 -3.71 -2.73
C ILE A 47 -0.30 -2.42 -2.17
N GLY A 48 0.83 -2.01 -2.70
CA GLY A 48 1.57 -0.83 -2.27
C GLY A 48 2.88 -0.70 -3.05
N HIS A 49 3.79 0.17 -2.59
CA HIS A 49 5.13 0.22 -3.13
C HIS A 49 5.98 -0.94 -2.55
N GLY A 50 6.43 -1.84 -3.40
CA GLY A 50 7.25 -2.98 -3.00
C GLY A 50 8.74 -2.72 -3.21
N HIS A 51 9.59 -3.41 -2.48
CA HIS A 51 11.02 -3.43 -2.76
C HIS A 51 11.28 -4.16 -4.09
N GLU A 52 11.92 -3.47 -5.04
CA GLU A 52 12.27 -4.05 -6.32
C GLU A 52 13.34 -5.14 -6.16
N LYS A 53 13.13 -6.27 -6.83
CA LYS A 53 14.09 -7.32 -7.25
C LYS A 53 15.05 -7.93 -6.23
N GLN A 54 15.26 -7.35 -5.03
CA GLN A 54 16.17 -7.87 -4.02
C GLN A 54 15.45 -8.13 -2.69
N LEU A 55 15.92 -9.13 -1.94
CA LEU A 55 15.45 -9.34 -0.58
C LEU A 55 15.93 -8.16 0.29
N PRO A 56 15.01 -7.45 0.98
CA PRO A 56 15.40 -6.31 1.81
C PRO A 56 16.27 -6.77 2.99
N PRO A 57 17.47 -6.19 3.19
CA PRO A 57 18.33 -6.57 4.30
C PRO A 57 17.73 -6.15 5.63
N VAL A 58 17.99 -6.95 6.66
CA VAL A 58 17.64 -6.59 8.04
C VAL A 58 18.71 -5.65 8.59
N LEU A 59 18.31 -4.44 8.94
CA LEU A 59 19.23 -3.48 9.56
C LEU A 59 19.46 -3.86 11.03
N ARG A 60 20.73 -3.92 11.43
CA ARG A 60 21.14 -4.24 12.82
C ARG A 60 21.44 -3.00 13.65
N GLU A 61 21.55 -1.85 12.99
CA GLU A 61 21.84 -0.56 13.60
C GLU A 61 20.89 0.52 13.06
N GLY A 62 20.79 1.65 13.80
CA GLY A 62 19.99 2.81 13.41
C GLY A 62 18.51 2.70 13.77
N LYS A 63 17.72 3.63 13.21
CA LYS A 63 16.30 3.81 13.52
C LYS A 63 15.43 2.55 13.29
N TRP A 64 15.80 1.75 12.31
CA TRP A 64 15.04 0.58 11.86
C TRP A 64 15.73 -0.74 12.24
N ALA A 65 16.60 -0.69 13.23
CA ALA A 65 17.32 -1.88 13.68
C ALA A 65 16.38 -2.93 14.28
N VAL A 66 16.63 -4.18 13.89
CA VAL A 66 15.97 -5.36 14.44
C VAL A 66 17.06 -6.30 14.97
N SER A 67 16.99 -6.69 16.23
CA SER A 67 18.00 -7.56 16.83
C SER A 67 17.94 -8.99 16.24
N ASP A 68 19.10 -9.66 16.21
CA ASP A 68 19.21 -11.07 15.80
C ASP A 68 18.33 -11.99 16.66
N HIS A 69 18.16 -11.66 17.94
CA HIS A 69 17.31 -12.42 18.84
C HIS A 69 15.84 -12.39 18.43
N LEU A 70 15.34 -11.26 17.92
CA LEU A 70 13.96 -11.12 17.44
C LEU A 70 13.76 -11.69 16.04
N TYR A 71 14.74 -11.49 15.17
CA TYR A 71 14.67 -11.94 13.79
C TYR A 71 16.06 -12.38 13.32
N PRO A 72 16.38 -13.70 13.38
CA PRO A 72 17.74 -14.21 13.17
C PRO A 72 18.16 -14.34 11.69
N PHE A 73 17.39 -13.82 10.75
CA PHE A 73 17.69 -13.89 9.33
C PHE A 73 18.31 -12.57 8.86
N ASP A 74 19.19 -12.62 7.85
CA ASP A 74 19.84 -11.44 7.27
C ASP A 74 18.91 -10.60 6.38
N TYR A 75 17.85 -11.21 5.87
CA TYR A 75 16.93 -10.58 4.93
C TYR A 75 15.48 -10.79 5.34
N PHE A 76 14.65 -9.78 5.13
CA PHE A 76 13.21 -9.93 5.17
C PHE A 76 12.68 -10.61 3.90
N PRO A 77 11.53 -11.30 3.97
CA PRO A 77 10.77 -11.58 2.76
C PRO A 77 10.44 -10.26 2.04
N PRO A 78 10.24 -10.25 0.72
CA PRO A 78 9.75 -9.07 0.04
C PRO A 78 8.51 -8.51 0.75
N TYR A 79 8.47 -7.20 0.98
CA TYR A 79 7.37 -6.51 1.67
C TYR A 79 7.02 -5.20 0.99
N LEU A 80 5.88 -4.63 1.35
CA LEU A 80 5.41 -3.33 0.88
C LEU A 80 5.87 -2.25 1.85
N ILE A 81 6.37 -1.13 1.33
CA ILE A 81 6.92 -0.03 2.13
C ILE A 81 5.82 0.61 2.97
N GLY A 82 6.14 0.92 4.23
CA GLY A 82 5.22 1.28 5.28
C GLY A 82 4.51 2.62 5.15
N HIS A 83 4.93 3.54 4.26
CA HIS A 83 4.23 4.82 4.12
C HIS A 83 2.76 4.64 3.72
N SER A 84 2.44 3.66 2.86
CA SER A 84 1.07 3.30 2.53
C SER A 84 0.99 1.92 1.85
N TYR A 85 -0.02 1.15 2.21
CA TYR A 85 -0.42 -0.07 1.51
C TYR A 85 -1.89 -0.39 1.77
N ALA A 86 -2.54 -1.02 0.81
CA ALA A 86 -3.90 -1.50 0.95
C ALA A 86 -3.96 -3.02 0.95
N MET A 87 -5.00 -3.57 1.53
CA MET A 87 -5.25 -5.01 1.53
C MET A 87 -6.74 -5.33 1.47
N THR A 88 -7.07 -6.51 0.96
CA THR A 88 -8.43 -7.02 1.05
C THR A 88 -8.76 -7.41 2.49
N SER A 89 -9.94 -7.05 2.99
CA SER A 89 -10.31 -7.25 4.40
C SER A 89 -10.45 -8.73 4.80
N ASP A 90 -10.74 -9.60 3.84
CA ASP A 90 -10.91 -11.05 4.07
C ASP A 90 -9.61 -11.76 4.52
N ILE A 91 -8.43 -11.18 4.27
CA ILE A 91 -7.15 -11.75 4.75
C ILE A 91 -6.83 -11.40 6.20
N VAL A 92 -7.48 -10.37 6.78
CA VAL A 92 -7.09 -9.80 8.08
C VAL A 92 -7.23 -10.81 9.22
N LYS A 93 -8.29 -11.61 9.20
CA LYS A 93 -8.48 -12.66 10.22
C LYS A 93 -7.35 -13.68 10.20
N HIS A 94 -6.84 -14.03 9.01
CA HIS A 94 -5.70 -14.94 8.86
C HIS A 94 -4.39 -14.31 9.34
N LEU A 95 -4.18 -13.00 9.02
CA LEU A 95 -3.02 -12.26 9.55
C LEU A 95 -3.03 -12.23 11.08
N LEU A 96 -4.18 -11.93 11.68
CA LEU A 96 -4.33 -11.88 13.12
C LEU A 96 -4.09 -13.24 13.77
N SER A 97 -4.63 -14.34 13.19
CA SER A 97 -4.47 -15.68 13.75
C SER A 97 -3.01 -16.14 13.77
N VAL A 98 -2.21 -15.81 12.76
CA VAL A 98 -0.78 -16.18 12.75
C VAL A 98 0.08 -15.22 13.55
N SER A 99 -0.33 -13.94 13.68
CA SER A 99 0.44 -12.93 14.40
C SER A 99 0.59 -13.24 15.89
N ASP A 100 -0.31 -14.03 16.48
CA ASP A 100 -0.26 -14.38 17.89
C ASP A 100 0.84 -15.42 18.21
N PHE A 101 1.40 -16.06 17.18
CA PHE A 101 2.45 -17.07 17.29
C PHE A 101 3.82 -16.59 16.81
N ILE A 102 3.91 -15.37 16.28
CA ILE A 102 5.16 -14.83 15.73
C ILE A 102 5.61 -13.63 16.57
N PRO A 103 6.86 -13.60 17.04
CA PRO A 103 7.39 -12.44 17.76
C PRO A 103 7.23 -11.16 16.95
N LEU A 104 6.69 -10.13 17.58
CA LEU A 104 6.49 -8.82 16.93
C LEU A 104 7.85 -8.16 16.71
N ILE A 105 8.15 -7.80 15.48
CA ILE A 105 9.33 -7.01 15.12
C ILE A 105 8.95 -5.53 14.95
N PRO A 106 9.88 -4.57 15.25
CA PRO A 106 9.59 -3.14 15.19
C PRO A 106 9.25 -2.61 13.79
N ALA A 107 9.80 -3.24 12.73
CA ALA A 107 9.48 -2.92 11.34
C ALA A 107 8.07 -3.46 10.99
N GLU A 108 7.05 -2.64 11.22
CA GLU A 108 5.64 -3.02 11.09
C GLU A 108 5.28 -3.50 9.69
N ASP A 109 5.77 -2.82 8.67
CA ASP A 109 5.56 -3.10 7.26
C ASP A 109 6.20 -4.44 6.84
N ALA A 110 7.46 -4.65 7.21
CA ALA A 110 8.14 -5.93 7.01
C ALA A 110 7.46 -7.08 7.77
N PHE A 111 6.93 -6.81 8.97
CA PHE A 111 6.19 -7.79 9.75
C PHE A 111 4.89 -8.20 9.08
N ILE A 112 4.00 -7.23 8.82
CA ILE A 112 2.65 -7.51 8.31
C ILE A 112 2.69 -7.94 6.84
N THR A 113 3.32 -7.13 5.98
CA THR A 113 3.28 -7.36 4.53
C THR A 113 4.38 -8.29 4.04
N GLY A 114 5.44 -8.49 4.83
CA GLY A 114 6.52 -9.44 4.57
C GLY A 114 6.27 -10.78 5.24
N VAL A 115 6.52 -10.85 6.55
CA VAL A 115 6.55 -12.10 7.32
C VAL A 115 5.18 -12.76 7.37
N LEU A 116 4.16 -12.06 7.88
CA LEU A 116 2.83 -12.64 8.03
C LEU A 116 2.19 -12.96 6.68
N ALA A 117 2.30 -12.05 5.71
CA ALA A 117 1.77 -12.27 4.35
C ALA A 117 2.41 -13.49 3.67
N ARG A 118 3.71 -13.75 3.89
CA ARG A 118 4.39 -14.96 3.40
C ARG A 118 3.82 -16.23 4.04
N ILE A 119 3.59 -16.22 5.36
CA ILE A 119 3.05 -17.38 6.10
C ILE A 119 1.65 -17.74 5.58
N ILE A 120 0.76 -16.75 5.41
CA ILE A 120 -0.59 -17.00 4.92
C ILE A 120 -0.68 -17.06 3.37
N ARG A 121 0.46 -16.95 2.67
CA ARG A 121 0.60 -17.04 1.21
C ARG A 121 -0.26 -16.04 0.43
N VAL A 122 -0.45 -14.84 0.97
CA VAL A 122 -1.14 -13.76 0.27
C VAL A 122 -0.17 -13.04 -0.67
N PRO A 123 -0.55 -12.82 -1.94
CA PRO A 123 0.25 -12.08 -2.89
C PRO A 123 0.41 -10.61 -2.46
N ARG A 124 1.62 -10.09 -2.65
CA ARG A 124 1.96 -8.69 -2.50
C ARG A 124 2.20 -8.13 -3.89
N LEU A 125 1.43 -7.13 -4.22
CA LEU A 125 1.44 -6.50 -5.54
C LEU A 125 2.18 -5.17 -5.39
N HIS A 126 3.20 -4.98 -6.22
CA HIS A 126 3.83 -3.67 -6.38
C HIS A 126 3.03 -2.86 -7.40
N PHE A 127 2.80 -1.59 -7.10
CA PHE A 127 2.22 -0.65 -8.03
C PHE A 127 2.85 0.73 -7.83
N ASP A 128 3.41 1.31 -8.91
CA ASP A 128 4.14 2.58 -8.87
C ASP A 128 3.28 3.75 -8.38
N GLY A 129 1.97 3.70 -8.60
CA GLY A 129 1.04 4.70 -8.07
C GLY A 129 0.97 4.81 -6.54
N PHE A 130 1.61 3.87 -5.79
CA PHE A 130 1.93 4.07 -4.38
C PHE A 130 3.31 4.73 -4.26
N ALA A 131 3.41 5.98 -4.71
CA ALA A 131 4.68 6.68 -4.85
C ALA A 131 5.44 6.79 -3.52
N HIS A 132 6.72 6.39 -3.53
CA HIS A 132 7.59 6.45 -2.37
C HIS A 132 8.30 7.79 -2.24
N ASP A 133 8.45 8.50 -3.34
CA ASP A 133 9.13 9.77 -3.41
C ASP A 133 8.17 10.96 -3.49
N ASN A 134 8.63 12.09 -2.98
CA ASN A 134 7.92 13.36 -3.04
C ASN A 134 8.18 14.02 -4.40
N HIS A 135 7.50 13.53 -5.44
CA HIS A 135 7.51 14.23 -6.71
C HIS A 135 6.86 15.60 -6.55
N VAL A 136 7.48 16.64 -7.13
CA VAL A 136 6.89 17.98 -7.18
C VAL A 136 5.79 17.92 -8.25
N CYS A 137 4.61 17.41 -7.86
CA CYS A 137 3.46 17.42 -8.73
C CYS A 137 2.67 18.72 -8.55
N LEU A 138 2.31 19.35 -9.65
CA LEU A 138 1.23 20.31 -9.65
C LEU A 138 -0.06 19.58 -9.23
N PRO A 139 -0.98 20.24 -8.52
CA PRO A 139 -2.17 19.59 -7.97
C PRO A 139 -2.99 18.78 -8.98
N CYS A 140 -3.15 19.29 -10.19
CA CYS A 140 -3.86 18.61 -11.25
C CYS A 140 -3.11 17.35 -11.74
N ASN A 141 -1.78 17.34 -11.70
CA ASN A 141 -1.00 16.16 -12.03
C ASN A 141 -1.25 15.00 -11.07
N ILE A 142 -1.58 15.26 -9.81
CA ILE A 142 -1.93 14.20 -8.83
C ILE A 142 -3.25 13.53 -9.21
N VAL A 143 -4.22 14.32 -9.68
CA VAL A 143 -5.49 13.78 -10.15
C VAL A 143 -5.30 12.97 -11.43
N TYR A 144 -4.33 13.35 -12.28
CA TYR A 144 -4.12 12.81 -13.62
C TYR A 144 -2.95 11.83 -13.75
N ASN A 145 -2.00 11.82 -12.80
CA ASN A 145 -0.74 11.05 -12.91
C ASN A 145 -0.75 9.66 -12.29
N GLU A 146 -1.90 9.05 -12.08
CA GLU A 146 -1.97 7.68 -11.54
C GLU A 146 -1.44 7.53 -10.10
N ASP A 147 -1.01 8.62 -9.44
CA ASP A 147 -0.53 8.58 -8.07
C ASP A 147 -1.70 8.41 -7.10
N ILE A 148 -1.76 7.23 -6.51
CA ILE A 148 -2.73 6.90 -5.46
C ILE A 148 -2.28 7.49 -4.14
N THR A 149 -0.96 7.47 -3.87
CA THR A 149 -0.40 7.97 -2.62
C THR A 149 0.88 8.76 -2.84
N MET A 150 1.13 9.74 -1.99
CA MET A 150 2.36 10.54 -1.96
C MET A 150 2.78 10.76 -0.51
N THR A 151 4.03 10.48 -0.17
CA THR A 151 4.55 10.56 1.22
C THR A 151 5.41 11.80 1.46
N LYS A 152 5.84 12.00 2.72
CA LYS A 152 6.69 13.12 3.17
C LYS A 152 6.06 14.50 2.94
N MET A 153 4.75 14.59 3.09
CA MET A 153 3.98 15.81 2.92
C MET A 153 3.85 16.60 4.22
N SER A 154 3.98 17.93 4.12
CA SER A 154 3.58 18.80 5.24
C SER A 154 2.06 18.87 5.36
N LEU A 155 1.55 19.15 6.55
CA LEU A 155 0.11 19.29 6.79
C LEU A 155 -0.53 20.35 5.87
N SER A 156 0.13 21.48 5.66
CA SER A 156 -0.36 22.53 4.77
C SER A 156 -0.51 22.04 3.33
N ARG A 157 0.42 21.22 2.86
CA ARG A 157 0.37 20.63 1.52
C ARG A 157 -0.72 19.56 1.40
N LEU A 158 -0.91 18.72 2.42
CA LEU A 158 -2.01 17.76 2.47
C LEU A 158 -3.38 18.46 2.34
N LEU A 159 -3.59 19.52 3.12
CA LEU A 159 -4.83 20.30 3.10
C LEU A 159 -5.06 21.00 1.75
N LEU A 160 -3.99 21.54 1.15
CA LEU A 160 -4.07 22.16 -0.18
C LEU A 160 -4.49 21.14 -1.24
N LEU A 161 -3.84 20.00 -1.28
CA LEU A 161 -4.14 18.93 -2.25
C LEU A 161 -5.56 18.40 -2.08
N TRP A 162 -6.00 18.18 -0.84
CA TRP A 162 -7.36 17.75 -0.54
C TRP A 162 -8.40 18.75 -1.01
N ARG A 163 -8.17 20.04 -0.77
CA ARG A 163 -9.04 21.10 -1.23
C ARG A 163 -9.14 21.10 -2.75
N GLN A 164 -8.03 21.03 -3.46
CA GLN A 164 -7.99 21.05 -4.93
C GLN A 164 -8.69 19.86 -5.57
N ILE A 165 -8.48 18.63 -5.05
CA ILE A 165 -9.21 17.45 -5.53
C ILE A 165 -10.71 17.55 -5.24
N SER A 166 -11.09 18.14 -4.09
CA SER A 166 -12.49 18.24 -3.67
C SER A 166 -13.27 19.33 -4.43
N MET A 167 -12.58 20.35 -4.96
CA MET A 167 -13.23 21.47 -5.65
C MET A 167 -13.32 21.26 -7.17
N ASP A 168 -12.79 20.15 -7.67
CA ASP A 168 -12.77 19.85 -9.12
C ASP A 168 -12.15 20.97 -9.97
N ASP A 169 -11.18 21.70 -9.36
CA ASP A 169 -10.50 22.84 -9.96
C ASP A 169 -9.59 22.45 -11.14
N CYS A 170 -9.48 21.17 -11.40
CA CYS A 170 -8.77 20.63 -12.55
C CYS A 170 -9.74 20.54 -13.72
N LEU A 171 -9.59 21.44 -14.66
CA LEU A 171 -10.47 21.60 -15.83
C LEU A 171 -10.71 20.26 -16.55
N ALA A 172 -11.98 20.01 -16.85
CA ALA A 172 -12.48 18.77 -17.46
C ALA A 172 -11.86 18.45 -18.84
N GLU A 173 -11.14 19.38 -19.44
CA GLU A 173 -10.52 19.21 -20.77
C GLU A 173 -9.34 18.23 -20.79
N GLU A 174 -8.74 17.94 -19.63
CA GLU A 174 -7.64 16.95 -19.51
C GLU A 174 -8.12 15.55 -19.06
N LEU A 175 -9.41 15.36 -18.82
CA LEU A 175 -10.03 14.10 -18.37
C LEU A 175 -9.97 12.89 -19.34
N PRO A 176 -9.77 13.02 -20.67
CA PRO A 176 -9.78 11.87 -21.58
C PRO A 176 -8.69 10.84 -21.32
N LEU A 177 -7.53 11.23 -20.79
CA LEU A 177 -6.40 10.31 -20.58
C LEU A 177 -6.63 9.32 -19.43
N ILE A 178 -7.32 9.72 -18.36
CA ILE A 178 -7.55 8.85 -17.20
C ILE A 178 -8.61 7.77 -17.48
N ARG A 179 -9.63 8.07 -18.28
CA ARG A 179 -10.67 7.09 -18.63
C ARG A 179 -10.10 5.87 -19.35
N ASN A 180 -9.01 6.03 -20.09
CA ASN A 180 -8.41 4.94 -20.86
C ASN A 180 -7.37 4.14 -20.07
N GLN A 181 -6.74 4.72 -19.03
CA GLN A 181 -5.69 4.04 -18.25
C GLN A 181 -6.23 3.04 -17.22
N PHE A 182 -7.45 3.25 -16.70
CA PHE A 182 -8.12 2.34 -15.76
C PHE A 182 -9.35 1.63 -16.37
N SER A 183 -9.46 1.56 -17.70
CA SER A 183 -10.38 0.62 -18.32
C SER A 183 -9.97 -0.80 -17.91
N ASN A 184 -10.93 -1.73 -17.77
CA ASN A 184 -10.67 -3.12 -17.36
C ASN A 184 -9.55 -3.82 -18.15
N ASP A 185 -9.16 -3.29 -19.31
CA ASP A 185 -8.14 -3.80 -20.21
C ASP A 185 -6.76 -3.15 -20.06
N SER A 186 -6.68 -1.96 -19.43
CA SER A 186 -5.44 -1.15 -19.42
C SER A 186 -4.51 -1.41 -18.23
N VAL A 187 -4.99 -1.98 -17.12
CA VAL A 187 -4.09 -2.47 -16.07
C VAL A 187 -3.61 -3.85 -16.47
N ALA A 188 -2.55 -3.92 -17.26
CA ALA A 188 -1.91 -5.18 -17.57
C ALA A 188 -1.38 -5.81 -16.28
N ILE A 189 -1.64 -7.11 -16.09
CA ILE A 189 -1.07 -7.86 -14.94
C ILE A 189 0.47 -7.79 -14.95
N GLY A 190 1.08 -7.48 -16.10
CA GLY A 190 2.52 -7.25 -16.25
C GLY A 190 3.06 -6.01 -15.53
N ASP A 191 2.21 -4.98 -15.30
CA ASP A 191 2.59 -3.77 -14.57
C ASP A 191 2.50 -3.95 -13.04
N ILE A 192 1.94 -5.09 -12.61
CA ILE A 192 1.78 -5.47 -11.20
C ILE A 192 2.74 -6.62 -10.91
N PHE A 193 3.91 -6.34 -10.36
CA PHE A 193 4.88 -7.36 -10.01
C PHE A 193 4.40 -8.26 -8.88
N TRP A 194 4.40 -9.57 -9.12
CA TRP A 194 4.03 -10.57 -8.14
C TRP A 194 5.22 -10.94 -7.25
N TYR A 195 5.18 -10.60 -5.98
CA TYR A 195 6.03 -11.23 -4.98
C TYR A 195 5.38 -12.52 -4.48
N SER A 196 5.11 -13.45 -5.38
CA SER A 196 4.63 -14.75 -4.98
C SER A 196 5.46 -15.86 -5.62
N ARG A 197 5.89 -16.76 -4.79
CA ARG A 197 6.47 -18.05 -5.12
C ARG A 197 7.96 -18.03 -5.52
N LYS A 198 8.80 -18.16 -4.52
CA LYS A 198 9.81 -19.25 -4.51
C LYS A 198 9.97 -19.73 -3.08
#